data_65b1126bff9fe2d74e80bf0e67e760f5
#
_entry.id   65b1126bff9fe2d74e80bf0e67e760f5
#
_cell.length_a   1.000
_cell.length_b   1.000
_cell.length_c   1.000
_cell.angle_alpha   90.00
_cell.angle_beta   90.00
_cell.angle_gamma   90.00
#
_symmetry.space_group_name_H-M   'P 1'
#
loop_
_entity.id
_entity.type
_entity.pdbx_description
1 polymer ?
#
loop_
_entity_poly.entity_id
_entity_poly.type
_entity_poly.pdbx_seq_one_letter_code
_entity_poly.pdbx_strand_id
1 'polypeptide(L)'
;GSFTDTAKGKENALLLYNSGLSVIFAAAGQSGLGVIDAAVAQGKFVIGVDSDQAEALKDSKPEMANVVITSAIKNIPENAVKAVDRAMKGEIPYGTREVFGIAEGAVGIAENEFYEKLLSEEDRKQVEELKGQVVAGEVEMTPTTGITTDKVNEIREAVRP
;
A
#
# COMPACT_ATOMS: atom_id res chain seq x y z
N GLY A 1 0.71 9.87 -16.51
CA GLY A 1 0.57 9.95 -15.06
C GLY A 1 1.71 10.72 -14.44
N SER A 2 1.52 11.20 -13.23
CA SER A 2 2.53 11.89 -12.43
C SER A 2 2.54 11.31 -11.02
N PHE A 3 3.72 11.17 -10.42
CA PHE A 3 3.88 10.79 -9.01
C PHE A 3 4.02 12.00 -8.07
N THR A 4 3.98 13.23 -8.61
CA THR A 4 4.21 14.47 -7.86
C THR A 4 3.08 15.48 -7.97
N ASP A 5 2.11 15.26 -8.87
CA ASP A 5 1.00 16.17 -9.14
C ASP A 5 -0.22 15.82 -8.26
N THR A 6 -0.33 16.48 -7.12
CA THR A 6 -1.45 16.27 -6.16
C THR A 6 -2.80 16.72 -6.74
N ALA A 7 -2.81 17.79 -7.56
CA ALA A 7 -4.05 18.27 -8.18
C ALA A 7 -4.62 17.22 -9.14
N LYS A 8 -3.75 16.62 -9.96
CA LYS A 8 -4.14 15.53 -10.87
C LYS A 8 -4.56 14.27 -10.13
N GLY A 9 -3.89 13.97 -9.00
CA GLY A 9 -4.30 12.89 -8.10
C GLY A 9 -5.72 13.08 -7.58
N LYS A 10 -6.04 14.29 -7.12
CA LYS A 10 -7.39 14.65 -6.65
C LYS A 10 -8.44 14.55 -7.74
N GLU A 11 -8.18 15.13 -8.91
CA GLU A 11 -9.09 15.08 -10.06
C GLU A 11 -9.46 13.63 -10.44
N ASN A 12 -8.45 12.78 -10.62
CA ASN A 12 -8.65 11.38 -10.96
C ASN A 12 -9.42 10.61 -9.87
N ALA A 13 -9.11 10.85 -8.60
CA ALA A 13 -9.81 10.22 -7.49
C ALA A 13 -11.28 10.64 -7.41
N LEU A 14 -11.60 11.91 -7.65
CA LEU A 14 -12.99 12.39 -7.71
C LEU A 14 -13.77 11.67 -8.82
N LEU A 15 -13.17 11.46 -10.01
CA LEU A 15 -13.82 10.70 -11.08
C LEU A 15 -14.12 9.26 -10.64
N LEU A 16 -13.16 8.60 -9.97
CA LEU A 16 -13.32 7.23 -9.49
C LEU A 16 -14.38 7.13 -8.38
N TYR A 17 -14.39 8.02 -7.41
CA TYR A 17 -15.41 8.05 -6.35
C TYR A 17 -16.80 8.34 -6.92
N ASN A 18 -16.92 9.26 -7.89
CA ASN A 18 -18.18 9.55 -8.57
C ASN A 18 -18.69 8.37 -9.41
N SER A 19 -17.83 7.45 -9.84
CA SER A 19 -18.22 6.21 -10.51
C SER A 19 -18.71 5.12 -9.55
N GLY A 20 -18.77 5.40 -8.24
CA GLY A 20 -19.32 4.51 -7.22
C GLY A 20 -18.29 3.78 -6.36
N LEU A 21 -16.99 4.01 -6.55
CA LEU A 21 -15.95 3.41 -5.72
C LEU A 21 -16.01 3.98 -4.29
N SER A 22 -15.73 3.14 -3.30
CA SER A 22 -15.69 3.54 -1.89
C SER A 22 -14.28 3.63 -1.33
N VAL A 23 -13.32 2.92 -1.92
CA VAL A 23 -11.92 2.87 -1.47
C VAL A 23 -10.99 2.95 -2.68
N ILE A 24 -9.91 3.73 -2.57
CA ILE A 24 -8.84 3.78 -3.56
C ILE A 24 -7.51 3.42 -2.90
N PHE A 25 -6.78 2.47 -3.49
CA PHE A 25 -5.39 2.21 -3.15
C PHE A 25 -4.48 3.19 -3.90
N ALA A 26 -3.86 4.11 -3.18
CA ALA A 26 -3.17 5.26 -3.73
C ALA A 26 -1.66 5.04 -3.92
N ALA A 27 -1.25 4.01 -4.67
CA ALA A 27 0.16 3.75 -5.01
C ALA A 27 0.70 4.78 -6.01
N ALA A 28 0.73 6.07 -5.64
CA ALA A 28 0.95 7.20 -6.55
C ALA A 28 1.95 8.27 -6.03
N GLY A 29 2.78 7.93 -5.05
CA GLY A 29 3.73 8.88 -4.45
C GLY A 29 3.02 10.12 -3.87
N GLN A 30 3.54 11.33 -4.10
CA GLN A 30 2.93 12.57 -3.61
C GLN A 30 1.55 12.86 -4.21
N SER A 31 1.26 12.37 -5.43
CA SER A 31 -0.09 12.47 -6.01
C SER A 31 -1.16 11.79 -5.14
N GLY A 32 -0.76 10.81 -4.32
CA GLY A 32 -1.61 10.13 -3.33
C GLY A 32 -2.20 11.08 -2.28
N LEU A 33 -1.53 12.17 -1.92
CA LEU A 33 -2.10 13.18 -1.02
C LEU A 33 -3.35 13.85 -1.63
N GLY A 34 -3.38 14.01 -2.95
CA GLY A 34 -4.57 14.47 -3.66
C GLY A 34 -5.72 13.46 -3.62
N VAL A 35 -5.40 12.16 -3.65
CA VAL A 35 -6.41 11.09 -3.48
C VAL A 35 -7.02 11.14 -2.08
N ILE A 36 -6.21 11.32 -1.03
CA ILE A 36 -6.69 11.47 0.35
C ILE A 36 -7.60 12.71 0.49
N ASP A 37 -7.21 13.84 -0.10
CA ASP A 37 -8.02 15.07 -0.10
C ASP A 37 -9.37 14.88 -0.83
N ALA A 38 -9.38 14.13 -1.94
CA ALA A 38 -10.63 13.74 -2.62
C ALA A 38 -11.51 12.83 -1.74
N ALA A 39 -10.90 11.88 -1.01
CA ALA A 39 -11.61 11.00 -0.11
C ALA A 39 -12.32 11.78 1.01
N VAL A 40 -11.63 12.75 1.62
CA VAL A 40 -12.23 13.67 2.62
C VAL A 40 -13.45 14.39 2.02
N ALA A 41 -13.29 14.96 0.82
CA ALA A 41 -14.35 15.73 0.16
C ALA A 41 -15.59 14.87 -0.19
N GLN A 42 -15.41 13.57 -0.42
CA GLN A 42 -16.46 12.64 -0.84
C GLN A 42 -16.96 11.72 0.29
N GLY A 43 -16.41 11.81 1.51
CA GLY A 43 -16.71 10.87 2.59
C GLY A 43 -16.38 9.43 2.23
N LYS A 44 -15.26 9.21 1.53
CA LYS A 44 -14.75 7.94 1.06
C LYS A 44 -13.43 7.59 1.75
N PHE A 45 -12.80 6.48 1.35
CA PHE A 45 -11.62 5.96 2.03
C PHE A 45 -10.43 5.73 1.08
N VAL A 46 -9.24 5.66 1.68
CA VAL A 46 -7.97 5.42 0.97
C VAL A 46 -7.16 4.35 1.69
N ILE A 47 -6.47 3.54 0.90
CA ILE A 47 -5.31 2.77 1.37
C ILE A 47 -4.06 3.51 0.91
N GLY A 48 -3.25 3.94 1.87
CA GLY A 48 -2.00 4.67 1.63
C GLY A 48 -0.82 3.78 1.24
N VAL A 49 0.36 4.38 1.06
CA VAL A 49 1.58 3.66 0.64
C VAL A 49 2.83 4.18 1.32
N ASP A 50 3.87 3.37 1.25
CA ASP A 50 5.27 3.62 1.66
C ASP A 50 5.48 3.71 3.17
N SER A 51 4.74 4.55 3.87
CA SER A 51 4.78 4.72 5.33
C SER A 51 3.36 4.77 5.89
N ASP A 52 3.21 4.77 7.22
CA ASP A 52 1.92 5.00 7.86
C ASP A 52 1.46 6.45 7.64
N GLN A 53 0.62 6.63 6.61
CA GLN A 53 0.16 7.96 6.21
C GLN A 53 -0.88 8.53 7.17
N ALA A 54 -1.69 7.69 7.83
CA ALA A 54 -2.64 8.16 8.84
C ALA A 54 -1.88 8.75 10.03
N GLU A 55 -0.88 8.02 10.55
CA GLU A 55 -0.04 8.46 11.65
C GLU A 55 0.74 9.74 11.32
N ALA A 56 1.29 9.83 10.09
CA ALA A 56 2.01 11.02 9.63
C ALA A 56 1.12 12.26 9.49
N LEU A 57 -0.18 12.09 9.29
CA LEU A 57 -1.14 13.18 9.06
C LEU A 57 -1.93 13.57 10.30
N LYS A 58 -2.04 12.72 11.32
CA LYS A 58 -2.98 12.86 12.41
C LYS A 58 -2.91 14.20 13.15
N ASP A 59 -1.72 14.74 13.36
CA ASP A 59 -1.52 15.99 14.10
C ASP A 59 -1.71 17.24 13.23
N SER A 60 -1.34 17.15 11.94
CA SER A 60 -1.36 18.30 11.03
C SER A 60 -2.63 18.40 10.20
N LYS A 61 -3.25 17.27 9.87
CA LYS A 61 -4.43 17.15 9.02
C LYS A 61 -5.31 15.97 9.46
N PRO A 62 -5.92 16.05 10.65
CA PRO A 62 -6.67 14.94 11.22
C PRO A 62 -7.84 14.47 10.35
N GLU A 63 -8.46 15.36 9.57
CA GLU A 63 -9.51 15.00 8.62
C GLU A 63 -9.01 14.08 7.51
N MET A 64 -7.74 14.25 7.07
CA MET A 64 -7.11 13.36 6.09
C MET A 64 -6.72 12.02 6.72
N ALA A 65 -6.22 12.03 7.95
CA ALA A 65 -5.88 10.79 8.66
C ALA A 65 -7.12 9.88 8.86
N ASN A 66 -8.27 10.47 9.18
CA ASN A 66 -9.53 9.74 9.44
C ASN A 66 -10.12 9.02 8.22
N VAL A 67 -9.63 9.25 7.00
CA VAL A 67 -10.08 8.55 5.79
C VAL A 67 -9.07 7.53 5.28
N VAL A 68 -7.88 7.44 5.89
CA VAL A 68 -6.86 6.43 5.56
C VAL A 68 -7.09 5.20 6.42
N ILE A 69 -7.59 4.11 5.80
CA ILE A 69 -7.89 2.85 6.51
C ILE A 69 -6.61 2.20 7.01
N THR A 70 -5.64 2.10 6.14
CA THR A 70 -4.30 1.54 6.37
C THR A 70 -3.35 2.06 5.31
N SER A 71 -2.08 1.71 5.41
CA SER A 71 -1.08 1.98 4.37
C SER A 71 -0.27 0.73 4.09
N ALA A 72 0.00 0.44 2.83
CA ALA A 72 0.99 -0.56 2.45
C ALA A 72 2.39 -0.01 2.75
N ILE A 73 3.03 -0.56 3.76
CA ILE A 73 4.30 -0.08 4.31
C ILE A 73 5.48 -0.74 3.60
N LYS A 74 6.51 0.04 3.32
CA LYS A 74 7.85 -0.42 2.97
C LYS A 74 8.78 -0.11 4.15
N ASN A 75 9.25 -1.15 4.85
CA ASN A 75 10.13 -1.02 6.01
C ASN A 75 11.58 -0.74 5.58
N ILE A 76 11.80 0.38 4.88
CA ILE A 76 13.11 0.74 4.32
C ILE A 76 14.17 0.92 5.41
N PRO A 77 13.91 1.62 6.56
CA PRO A 77 14.91 1.79 7.60
C PRO A 77 15.40 0.44 8.17
N GLU A 78 14.49 -0.45 8.52
CA GLU A 78 14.79 -1.78 9.08
C GLU A 78 15.54 -2.64 8.09
N ASN A 79 15.15 -2.59 6.82
CA ASN A 79 15.82 -3.33 5.76
C ASN A 79 17.23 -2.80 5.47
N ALA A 80 17.43 -1.48 5.56
CA ALA A 80 18.75 -0.87 5.43
C ALA A 80 19.68 -1.34 6.57
N VAL A 81 19.20 -1.35 7.82
CA VAL A 81 19.96 -1.86 8.98
C VAL A 81 20.31 -3.35 8.78
N LYS A 82 19.34 -4.19 8.39
CA LYS A 82 19.58 -5.61 8.09
C LYS A 82 20.61 -5.81 6.97
N ALA A 83 20.56 -4.98 5.92
CA ALA A 83 21.52 -5.06 4.82
C ALA A 83 22.96 -4.72 5.29
N VAL A 84 23.13 -3.68 6.11
CA VAL A 84 24.43 -3.34 6.68
C VAL A 84 24.97 -4.44 7.60
N ASP A 85 24.13 -4.99 8.48
CA ASP A 85 24.51 -6.06 9.39
C ASP A 85 24.97 -7.32 8.61
N ARG A 86 24.21 -7.71 7.58
CA ARG A 86 24.58 -8.81 6.68
C ARG A 86 25.89 -8.54 5.93
N ALA A 87 26.10 -7.30 5.49
CA ALA A 87 27.36 -6.91 4.85
C ALA A 87 28.55 -7.09 5.80
N MET A 88 28.40 -6.64 7.05
CA MET A 88 29.45 -6.78 8.07
C MET A 88 29.78 -8.24 8.41
N LYS A 89 28.78 -9.13 8.31
CA LYS A 89 28.93 -10.57 8.51
C LYS A 89 29.41 -11.32 7.26
N GLY A 90 29.54 -10.65 6.11
CA GLY A 90 29.93 -11.29 4.85
C GLY A 90 28.84 -12.18 4.24
N GLU A 91 27.57 -11.95 4.59
CA GLU A 91 26.41 -12.74 4.21
C GLU A 91 25.69 -12.20 2.95
N ILE A 92 26.17 -11.10 2.36
CA ILE A 92 25.55 -10.56 1.14
C ILE A 92 26.05 -11.34 -0.09
N PRO A 93 25.13 -11.93 -0.87
CA PRO A 93 25.50 -12.58 -2.12
C PRO A 93 25.67 -11.54 -3.23
N TYR A 94 26.82 -10.85 -3.25
CA TYR A 94 27.10 -9.81 -4.23
C TYR A 94 26.89 -10.29 -5.67
N GLY A 95 26.35 -9.42 -6.52
CA GLY A 95 26.05 -9.73 -7.92
C GLY A 95 24.75 -10.49 -8.13
N THR A 96 23.98 -10.75 -7.07
CA THR A 96 22.65 -11.36 -7.15
C THR A 96 21.55 -10.38 -6.83
N ARG A 97 20.31 -10.74 -7.16
CA ARG A 97 19.10 -10.03 -6.78
C ARG A 97 18.37 -10.83 -5.71
N GLU A 98 18.13 -10.20 -4.59
CA GLU A 98 17.27 -10.74 -3.53
C GLU A 98 15.90 -10.02 -3.54
N VAL A 99 14.85 -10.72 -3.18
CA VAL A 99 13.50 -10.16 -3.03
C VAL A 99 13.03 -10.48 -1.62
N PHE A 100 12.66 -9.44 -0.89
CA PHE A 100 12.15 -9.56 0.48
C PHE A 100 10.68 -9.15 0.49
N GLY A 101 9.86 -9.91 1.19
CA GLY A 101 8.41 -9.74 1.28
C GLY A 101 7.92 -9.55 2.71
N ILE A 102 6.69 -9.99 2.92
CA ILE A 102 6.03 -9.96 4.24
C ILE A 102 6.74 -10.88 5.22
N ALA A 103 7.18 -12.06 4.77
CA ALA A 103 7.86 -13.05 5.61
C ALA A 103 9.15 -12.51 6.25
N GLU A 104 9.89 -11.67 5.51
CA GLU A 104 11.11 -11.02 5.99
C GLU A 104 10.82 -9.71 6.76
N GLY A 105 9.56 -9.29 6.81
CA GLY A 105 9.13 -8.01 7.37
C GLY A 105 9.57 -6.80 6.55
N ALA A 106 9.87 -7.01 5.26
CA ALA A 106 10.30 -5.95 4.35
C ALA A 106 9.16 -5.05 3.90
N VAL A 107 7.97 -5.59 3.84
CA VAL A 107 6.70 -4.89 3.58
C VAL A 107 5.64 -5.36 4.55
N GLY A 108 4.57 -4.58 4.69
CA GLY A 108 3.45 -4.88 5.57
C GLY A 108 2.32 -3.89 5.39
N ILE A 109 1.43 -3.82 6.37
CA ILE A 109 0.37 -2.82 6.44
C ILE A 109 0.47 -2.05 7.76
N ALA A 110 -0.05 -0.83 7.80
CA ALA A 110 -0.17 -0.04 9.02
C ALA A 110 -1.36 -0.56 9.85
N GLU A 111 -1.06 -1.03 11.06
CA GLU A 111 -2.04 -1.46 12.04
C GLU A 111 -2.02 -0.46 13.21
N ASN A 112 -2.79 0.62 13.08
CA ASN A 112 -2.84 1.76 13.99
C ASN A 112 -4.27 2.01 14.48
N GLU A 113 -4.48 3.06 15.27
CA GLU A 113 -5.80 3.42 15.80
C GLU A 113 -6.87 3.68 14.72
N PHE A 114 -6.48 4.16 13.51
CA PHE A 114 -7.39 4.39 12.39
C PHE A 114 -7.81 3.07 11.74
N TYR A 115 -6.87 2.13 11.58
CA TYR A 115 -7.14 0.77 11.13
C TYR A 115 -8.14 0.07 12.05
N GLU A 116 -7.93 0.16 13.37
CA GLU A 116 -8.83 -0.44 14.35
C GLU A 116 -10.23 0.21 14.36
N LYS A 117 -10.28 1.54 14.17
CA LYS A 117 -11.52 2.32 14.16
C LYS A 117 -12.36 2.10 12.90
N LEU A 118 -11.70 1.98 11.74
CA LEU A 118 -12.36 1.95 10.43
C LEU A 118 -12.70 0.54 9.94
N LEU A 119 -12.01 -0.49 10.44
CA LEU A 119 -12.30 -1.89 10.11
C LEU A 119 -12.96 -2.60 11.29
N SER A 120 -13.92 -3.46 10.98
CA SER A 120 -14.48 -4.36 11.99
C SER A 120 -13.45 -5.38 12.47
N GLU A 121 -13.68 -5.98 13.65
CA GLU A 121 -12.83 -7.06 14.16
C GLU A 121 -12.80 -8.26 13.20
N GLU A 122 -13.92 -8.56 12.57
CA GLU A 122 -14.04 -9.62 11.57
C GLU A 122 -13.17 -9.34 10.33
N ASP A 123 -13.21 -8.11 9.80
CA ASP A 123 -12.37 -7.72 8.65
C ASP A 123 -10.89 -7.81 8.99
N ARG A 124 -10.49 -7.32 10.18
CA ARG A 124 -9.09 -7.39 10.63
C ARG A 124 -8.61 -8.84 10.77
N LYS A 125 -9.46 -9.72 11.29
CA LYS A 125 -9.16 -11.15 11.38
C LYS A 125 -8.97 -11.78 10.00
N GLN A 126 -9.81 -11.45 9.02
CA GLN A 126 -9.64 -11.93 7.64
C GLN A 126 -8.33 -11.43 7.02
N VAL A 127 -7.94 -10.18 7.29
CA VAL A 127 -6.64 -9.64 6.84
C VAL A 127 -5.48 -10.42 7.45
N GLU A 128 -5.51 -10.73 8.75
CA GLU A 128 -4.46 -11.52 9.40
C GLU A 128 -4.40 -12.97 8.89
N GLU A 129 -5.55 -13.60 8.65
CA GLU A 129 -5.61 -14.93 8.04
C GLU A 129 -4.98 -14.93 6.64
N LEU A 130 -5.33 -13.94 5.79
CA LEU A 130 -4.75 -13.80 4.46
C LEU A 130 -3.24 -13.54 4.51
N LYS A 131 -2.78 -12.70 5.42
CA LYS A 131 -1.37 -12.43 5.66
C LYS A 131 -0.61 -13.72 6.04
N GLY A 132 -1.21 -14.53 6.92
CA GLY A 132 -0.69 -15.86 7.26
C GLY A 132 -0.57 -16.79 6.05
N GLN A 133 -1.59 -16.85 5.22
CA GLN A 133 -1.60 -17.67 3.99
C GLN A 133 -0.53 -17.20 2.98
N VAL A 134 -0.34 -15.90 2.84
CA VAL A 134 0.73 -15.34 1.98
C VAL A 134 2.11 -15.75 2.50
N VAL A 135 2.35 -15.64 3.82
CA VAL A 135 3.61 -16.04 4.45
C VAL A 135 3.84 -17.55 4.31
N ALA A 136 2.80 -18.37 4.43
CA ALA A 136 2.85 -19.80 4.24
C ALA A 136 3.03 -20.24 2.76
N GLY A 137 2.93 -19.30 1.80
CA GLY A 137 3.00 -19.62 0.36
C GLY A 137 1.74 -20.28 -0.19
N GLU A 138 0.63 -20.23 0.54
CA GLU A 138 -0.65 -20.78 0.12
C GLU A 138 -1.36 -19.88 -0.91
N VAL A 139 -0.99 -18.60 -0.95
CA VAL A 139 -1.47 -17.62 -1.94
C VAL A 139 -0.34 -17.35 -2.93
N GLU A 140 -0.57 -17.70 -4.20
CA GLU A 140 0.37 -17.39 -5.27
C GLU A 140 0.35 -15.90 -5.60
N MET A 141 1.47 -15.22 -5.34
CA MET A 141 1.65 -13.81 -5.69
C MET A 141 2.23 -13.71 -7.10
N THR A 142 1.44 -13.21 -8.06
CA THR A 142 1.94 -13.01 -9.42
C THR A 142 3.01 -11.92 -9.44
N PRO A 143 4.28 -12.25 -9.78
CA PRO A 143 5.32 -11.24 -9.85
C PRO A 143 5.05 -10.30 -11.03
N THR A 144 5.10 -8.98 -10.77
CA THR A 144 4.93 -7.97 -11.83
C THR A 144 6.19 -7.80 -12.69
N THR A 145 7.35 -8.24 -12.22
CA THR A 145 8.60 -8.23 -12.97
C THR A 145 8.68 -9.44 -13.89
N GLY A 146 8.84 -9.20 -15.20
CA GLY A 146 9.00 -10.26 -16.20
C GLY A 146 7.72 -10.76 -16.84
N ILE A 147 6.55 -10.21 -16.45
CA ILE A 147 5.30 -10.48 -17.20
C ILE A 147 5.22 -9.58 -18.44
N THR A 148 4.62 -10.10 -19.49
CA THR A 148 4.43 -9.35 -20.75
C THR A 148 3.35 -8.27 -20.60
N THR A 149 3.39 -7.24 -21.46
CA THR A 149 2.34 -6.22 -21.51
C THR A 149 0.96 -6.83 -21.80
N ASP A 150 0.90 -7.88 -22.61
CA ASP A 150 -0.35 -8.57 -22.93
C ASP A 150 -0.94 -9.23 -21.69
N LYS A 151 -0.11 -9.86 -20.85
CA LYS A 151 -0.57 -10.46 -19.57
C LYS A 151 -1.04 -9.39 -18.58
N VAL A 152 -0.37 -8.23 -18.51
CA VAL A 152 -0.84 -7.09 -17.71
C VAL A 152 -2.22 -6.62 -18.20
N ASN A 153 -2.42 -6.49 -19.51
CA ASN A 153 -3.69 -6.08 -20.07
C ASN A 153 -4.80 -7.12 -19.80
N GLU A 154 -4.50 -8.41 -19.95
CA GLU A 154 -5.44 -9.49 -19.61
C GLU A 154 -5.92 -9.39 -18.14
N ILE A 155 -4.99 -9.22 -17.19
CA ILE A 155 -5.32 -9.05 -15.77
C ILE A 155 -6.20 -7.80 -15.55
N ARG A 156 -5.85 -6.69 -16.19
CA ARG A 156 -6.61 -5.43 -16.08
C ARG A 156 -8.02 -5.55 -16.64
N GLU A 157 -8.20 -6.23 -17.76
CA GLU A 157 -9.53 -6.46 -18.34
C GLU A 157 -10.38 -7.40 -17.48
N ALA A 158 -9.76 -8.40 -16.85
CA ALA A 158 -10.47 -9.35 -15.98
C ALA A 158 -11.06 -8.73 -14.71
N VAL A 159 -10.51 -7.58 -14.25
CA VAL A 159 -10.98 -6.87 -13.04
C VAL A 159 -11.70 -5.56 -13.35
N ARG A 160 -11.96 -5.30 -14.63
CA ARG A 160 -12.77 -4.13 -15.03
C ARG A 160 -14.21 -4.32 -14.58
N PRO A 161 -14.81 -3.31 -13.90
CA PRO A 161 -16.21 -3.34 -13.52
C PRO A 161 -17.15 -3.30 -14.72
#